data_d503be51766d4729b9adf6a17ea5b591
#
_entry.id   d503be51766d4729b9adf6a17ea5b591
#
_cell.length_a   1.000
_cell.length_b   1.000
_cell.length_c   1.000
_cell.angle_alpha   90.00
_cell.angle_beta   90.00
_cell.angle_gamma   90.00
#
_symmetry.space_group_name_H-M   'P 1'
#
loop_
_entity.id
_entity.type
_entity.pdbx_description
1 polymer ?
#
loop_
_entity_poly.entity_id
_entity_poly.type
_entity_poly.pdbx_seq_one_letter_code
_entity_poly.pdbx_strand_id
1 'polypeptide(L)'
;VLNHLYAVQGQNYNAGVRAIALRAACSAETVLEGIHDYDIVRSWPMRGTLHFLTLKSSDSLYAAVAGRGAKPQTTYMHQCNFTLEDFERWRKHLHEALQTRGYLEPLTRTDLYAILDECGYSGPSSRRSHLIRLYGGEGTVLQGPLQGKEESFVHRDSIPVPRTKYERKQALVELGTRYICGHGPVTAEDLRWWAGITITDXXXXWWAGITITDARYAFEHARRTQTIVLGGQEYAVGSWQEGVTRSELRDALNRELSLPAFDEYLLGYADKSFALREELRPQVLTWNGISWDFTLAAGEATGRAV
;
A
#
# COMPACT_ATOMS: atom_id res chain seq x y z
N VAL A 1 -14.34 2.87 -0.71
CA VAL A 1 -13.20 2.64 -1.61
C VAL A 1 -12.16 1.77 -0.91
N LEU A 2 -11.52 2.26 0.15
CA LEU A 2 -10.43 1.53 0.82
C LEU A 2 -10.87 0.20 1.42
N ASN A 3 -12.13 0.07 1.84
CA ASN A 3 -12.66 -1.23 2.26
C ASN A 3 -12.82 -2.20 1.07
N HIS A 4 -12.94 -1.70 -0.15
CA HIS A 4 -13.11 -2.51 -1.36
C HIS A 4 -11.76 -2.85 -1.99
N LEU A 5 -10.91 -1.86 -2.25
CA LEU A 5 -9.58 -2.04 -2.84
C LEU A 5 -8.55 -2.59 -1.83
N TYR A 6 -8.84 -2.48 -0.53
CA TYR A 6 -7.99 -2.85 0.60
C TYR A 6 -6.87 -1.87 0.86
N ALA A 7 -6.13 -1.44 -0.16
CA ALA A 7 -5.10 -0.41 -0.06
C ALA A 7 -5.01 0.35 -1.40
N VAL A 8 -4.60 1.60 -1.33
CA VAL A 8 -4.32 2.44 -2.50
C VAL A 8 -2.92 3.00 -2.36
N GLN A 9 -2.14 2.91 -3.41
CA GLN A 9 -0.75 3.38 -3.39
C GLN A 9 -0.69 4.86 -2.99
N GLY A 10 0.16 5.17 -2.02
CA GLY A 10 0.26 6.49 -1.41
C GLY A 10 1.66 7.10 -1.47
N GLN A 11 2.54 6.61 -2.34
CA GLN A 11 3.90 7.14 -2.44
C GLN A 11 3.88 8.64 -2.80
N ASN A 12 2.97 9.03 -3.70
CA ASN A 12 2.61 10.42 -3.92
C ASN A 12 1.32 10.68 -3.13
N TYR A 13 1.40 11.51 -2.10
CA TYR A 13 0.29 11.78 -1.17
C TYR A 13 -0.95 12.30 -1.93
N ASN A 14 -0.75 13.36 -2.73
CA ASN A 14 -1.87 14.01 -3.43
C ASN A 14 -2.47 13.10 -4.50
N ALA A 15 -1.64 12.33 -5.19
CA ALA A 15 -2.12 11.35 -6.18
C ALA A 15 -2.99 10.29 -5.51
N GLY A 16 -2.56 9.77 -4.35
CA GLY A 16 -3.35 8.77 -3.61
C GLY A 16 -4.67 9.32 -3.10
N VAL A 17 -4.68 10.55 -2.57
CA VAL A 17 -5.91 11.23 -2.14
C VAL A 17 -6.87 11.36 -3.33
N ARG A 18 -6.37 11.80 -4.50
CA ARG A 18 -7.19 11.93 -5.72
C ARG A 18 -7.72 10.58 -6.21
N ALA A 19 -6.89 9.53 -6.13
CA ALA A 19 -7.30 8.17 -6.54
C ALA A 19 -8.49 7.68 -5.70
N ILE A 20 -8.46 7.96 -4.38
CA ILE A 20 -9.54 7.61 -3.45
C ILE A 20 -10.79 8.46 -3.75
N ALA A 21 -10.63 9.77 -3.86
CA ALA A 21 -11.72 10.73 -4.08
C ALA A 21 -12.47 10.41 -5.39
N LEU A 22 -11.73 10.15 -6.46
CA LEU A 22 -12.30 9.80 -7.77
C LEU A 22 -13.21 8.56 -7.68
N ARG A 23 -12.72 7.51 -7.00
CA ARG A 23 -13.48 6.25 -6.86
C ARG A 23 -14.63 6.35 -5.86
N ALA A 24 -14.52 7.26 -4.90
CA ALA A 24 -15.57 7.49 -3.91
C ALA A 24 -16.64 8.47 -4.41
N ALA A 25 -16.41 9.13 -5.56
CA ALA A 25 -17.22 10.23 -6.08
C ALA A 25 -17.42 11.31 -5.02
N CYS A 26 -16.31 11.67 -4.31
CA CYS A 26 -16.30 12.70 -3.27
C CYS A 26 -15.15 13.68 -3.51
N SER A 27 -15.09 14.74 -2.72
CA SER A 27 -14.01 15.70 -2.83
C SER A 27 -12.73 15.21 -2.16
N ALA A 28 -11.60 15.81 -2.50
CA ALA A 28 -10.33 15.54 -1.82
C ALA A 28 -10.42 15.89 -0.33
N GLU A 29 -11.15 16.95 0.00
CA GLU A 29 -11.37 17.40 1.38
C GLU A 29 -12.00 16.29 2.23
N THR A 30 -13.01 15.58 1.68
CA THR A 30 -13.65 14.45 2.38
C THR A 30 -12.63 13.34 2.70
N VAL A 31 -11.70 13.07 1.77
CA VAL A 31 -10.64 12.08 2.03
C VAL A 31 -9.68 12.59 3.10
N LEU A 32 -9.34 13.89 3.06
CA LEU A 32 -8.46 14.51 4.07
C LEU A 32 -9.10 14.51 5.47
N GLU A 33 -10.43 14.71 5.54
CA GLU A 33 -11.18 14.56 6.81
C GLU A 33 -11.03 13.14 7.36
N GLY A 34 -11.19 12.13 6.51
CA GLY A 34 -11.00 10.73 6.92
C GLY A 34 -9.56 10.44 7.39
N ILE A 35 -8.56 11.14 6.84
CA ILE A 35 -7.17 11.03 7.30
C ILE A 35 -7.02 11.77 8.65
N HIS A 36 -7.63 12.94 8.79
CA HIS A 36 -7.61 13.71 10.04
C HIS A 36 -8.21 12.92 11.20
N ASP A 37 -9.27 12.19 10.94
CA ASP A 37 -9.99 11.40 11.96
C ASP A 37 -9.38 10.01 12.16
N TYR A 38 -8.31 9.68 11.45
CA TYR A 38 -7.64 8.38 11.50
C TYR A 38 -8.51 7.20 11.03
N ASP A 39 -9.61 7.45 10.33
CA ASP A 39 -10.33 6.40 9.60
C ASP A 39 -9.47 5.89 8.43
N ILE A 40 -8.69 6.81 7.85
CA ILE A 40 -7.71 6.53 6.80
C ILE A 40 -6.32 6.82 7.35
N VAL A 41 -5.41 5.88 7.21
CA VAL A 41 -4.01 6.05 7.60
C VAL A 41 -3.12 5.73 6.41
N ARG A 42 -1.88 6.20 6.46
CA ARG A 42 -0.88 5.93 5.43
C ARG A 42 0.29 5.21 6.09
N SER A 43 0.78 4.13 5.47
CA SER A 43 1.90 3.39 6.05
C SER A 43 2.58 2.51 4.99
N TRP A 44 3.50 1.63 5.42
CA TRP A 44 4.34 0.80 4.53
C TRP A 44 4.00 -0.69 4.67
N PRO A 45 2.78 -1.14 4.33
CA PRO A 45 2.41 -2.54 4.53
C PRO A 45 3.05 -3.48 3.52
N MET A 46 3.36 -3.02 2.31
CA MET A 46 3.78 -3.88 1.20
C MET A 46 4.86 -3.20 0.36
N ARG A 47 5.79 -4.00 -0.16
CA ARG A 47 6.82 -3.59 -1.14
C ARG A 47 7.68 -2.40 -0.68
N GLY A 48 7.61 -2.03 0.61
CA GLY A 48 8.34 -0.87 1.13
C GLY A 48 7.82 0.47 0.62
N THR A 49 6.64 0.50 0.00
CA THR A 49 6.01 1.73 -0.49
C THR A 49 4.83 2.11 0.40
N LEU A 50 4.56 3.41 0.44
CA LEU A 50 3.45 3.96 1.21
C LEU A 50 2.12 3.62 0.54
N HIS A 51 1.14 3.27 1.36
CA HIS A 51 -0.24 3.00 0.92
C HIS A 51 -1.22 3.66 1.89
N PHE A 52 -2.32 4.16 1.34
CA PHE A 52 -3.50 4.53 2.13
C PHE A 52 -4.36 3.29 2.36
N LEU A 53 -4.83 3.11 3.57
CA LEU A 53 -5.70 2.00 3.97
C LEU A 53 -6.57 2.49 5.12
N THR A 54 -7.66 1.78 5.39
CA THR A 54 -8.43 2.11 6.61
C THR A 54 -7.65 1.61 7.83
N LEU A 55 -7.81 2.30 8.95
CA LEU A 55 -7.17 1.87 10.20
C LEU A 55 -7.53 0.42 10.54
N LYS A 56 -8.79 0.02 10.31
CA LYS A 56 -9.25 -1.36 10.57
C LYS A 56 -8.58 -2.38 9.63
N SER A 57 -8.42 -2.02 8.36
CA SER A 57 -7.79 -2.91 7.37
C SER A 57 -6.28 -3.07 7.62
N SER A 58 -5.66 -2.09 8.28
CA SER A 58 -4.22 -2.16 8.55
C SER A 58 -3.88 -3.41 9.39
N ASP A 59 -4.68 -3.72 10.41
CA ASP A 59 -4.40 -4.85 11.30
C ASP A 59 -4.36 -6.18 10.51
N SER A 60 -5.34 -6.41 9.62
CA SER A 60 -5.38 -7.65 8.83
C SER A 60 -4.30 -7.67 7.75
N LEU A 61 -4.04 -6.53 7.09
CA LEU A 61 -3.02 -6.48 6.04
C LEU A 61 -1.62 -6.75 6.62
N TYR A 62 -1.29 -6.11 7.74
CA TYR A 62 -0.01 -6.37 8.41
C TYR A 62 0.11 -7.83 8.86
N ALA A 63 -0.97 -8.42 9.38
CA ALA A 63 -0.95 -9.84 9.77
C ALA A 63 -0.73 -10.77 8.56
N ALA A 64 -1.27 -10.42 7.39
CA ALA A 64 -1.11 -11.22 6.16
C ALA A 64 0.34 -11.20 5.66
N VAL A 65 0.99 -10.03 5.70
CA VAL A 65 2.33 -9.85 5.11
C VAL A 65 3.46 -10.11 6.11
N ALA A 66 3.16 -10.22 7.40
CA ALA A 66 4.17 -10.39 8.45
C ALA A 66 4.92 -11.72 8.34
N GLY A 67 6.18 -11.70 8.69
CA GLY A 67 6.92 -12.88 9.12
C GLY A 67 7.56 -13.75 8.06
N ARG A 68 7.60 -13.38 6.79
CA ARG A 68 8.31 -14.18 5.78
C ARG A 68 9.27 -13.33 4.94
N GLY A 69 10.53 -13.46 5.24
CA GLY A 69 11.61 -12.79 4.53
C GLY A 69 12.84 -12.69 5.40
N ALA A 70 13.97 -12.46 4.77
CA ALA A 70 15.18 -12.10 5.51
C ALA A 70 14.82 -10.87 6.34
N LYS A 71 15.22 -10.86 7.58
CA LYS A 71 14.93 -9.72 8.46
C LYS A 71 15.47 -8.45 7.80
N PRO A 72 14.60 -7.54 7.33
CA PRO A 72 15.06 -6.37 6.56
C PRO A 72 16.09 -5.56 7.35
N GLN A 73 15.92 -5.51 8.67
CA GLN A 73 16.83 -4.81 9.55
C GLN A 73 18.27 -5.34 9.48
N THR A 74 18.48 -6.64 9.27
CA THR A 74 19.82 -7.25 9.30
C THR A 74 20.72 -6.67 8.21
N THR A 75 20.24 -6.63 6.99
CA THR A 75 21.06 -6.09 5.90
C THR A 75 21.17 -4.57 5.98
N TYR A 76 20.11 -3.87 6.43
CA TYR A 76 20.19 -2.44 6.68
C TYR A 76 21.25 -2.13 7.73
N MET A 77 21.29 -2.91 8.81
CA MET A 77 22.30 -2.78 9.87
C MET A 77 23.71 -2.95 9.31
N HIS A 78 23.92 -3.99 8.49
CA HIS A 78 25.23 -4.21 7.84
C HIS A 78 25.63 -3.02 6.95
N GLN A 79 24.70 -2.50 6.16
CA GLN A 79 24.96 -1.38 5.26
C GLN A 79 25.26 -0.06 6.00
N CYS A 80 24.70 0.11 7.18
CA CYS A 80 24.84 1.34 7.97
C CYS A 80 25.81 1.18 9.15
N ASN A 81 26.35 -0.02 9.33
CA ASN A 81 27.35 -0.35 10.35
C ASN A 81 26.86 -0.06 11.78
N PHE A 82 25.63 -0.54 12.11
CA PHE A 82 25.13 -0.48 13.48
C PHE A 82 24.60 -1.83 13.93
N THR A 83 24.45 -1.98 15.24
CA THR A 83 24.12 -3.26 15.88
C THR A 83 22.60 -3.45 16.01
N LEU A 84 22.19 -4.66 16.33
CA LEU A 84 20.80 -4.95 16.70
C LEU A 84 20.40 -4.16 17.96
N GLU A 85 21.32 -4.01 18.90
CA GLU A 85 21.09 -3.22 20.12
C GLU A 85 20.79 -1.75 19.78
N ASP A 86 21.55 -1.17 18.86
CA ASP A 86 21.29 0.20 18.38
C ASP A 86 19.89 0.30 17.75
N PHE A 87 19.55 -0.64 16.86
CA PHE A 87 18.28 -0.68 16.16
C PHE A 87 17.10 -0.74 17.17
N GLU A 88 17.20 -1.63 18.17
CA GLU A 88 16.16 -1.79 19.18
C GLU A 88 16.10 -0.59 20.15
N ARG A 89 17.24 0.00 20.48
CA ARG A 89 17.30 1.22 21.32
C ARG A 89 16.55 2.38 20.63
N TRP A 90 16.87 2.66 19.37
CA TRP A 90 16.21 3.73 18.62
C TRP A 90 14.72 3.44 18.43
N ARG A 91 14.38 2.19 18.14
CA ARG A 91 12.99 1.73 18.01
C ARG A 91 12.21 2.03 19.29
N LYS A 92 12.76 1.66 20.41
CA LYS A 92 12.14 1.87 21.74
C LYS A 92 11.86 3.35 21.98
N HIS A 93 12.87 4.20 21.79
CA HIS A 93 12.73 5.65 22.03
C HIS A 93 11.68 6.28 21.10
N LEU A 94 11.66 5.90 19.82
CA LEU A 94 10.66 6.41 18.88
C LEU A 94 9.25 5.96 19.28
N HIS A 95 9.09 4.70 19.66
CA HIS A 95 7.78 4.18 20.08
C HIS A 95 7.29 4.88 21.35
N GLU A 96 8.16 5.04 22.35
CA GLU A 96 7.83 5.74 23.61
C GLU A 96 7.42 7.19 23.35
N ALA A 97 8.16 7.89 22.50
CA ALA A 97 7.84 9.28 22.16
C ALA A 97 6.47 9.38 21.45
N LEU A 98 6.23 8.51 20.47
CA LEU A 98 4.96 8.48 19.73
C LEU A 98 3.78 8.12 20.64
N GLN A 99 3.97 7.21 21.59
CA GLN A 99 2.94 6.83 22.56
C GLN A 99 2.66 7.96 23.55
N THR A 100 3.72 8.61 24.03
CA THR A 100 3.61 9.73 25.01
C THR A 100 2.88 10.92 24.42
N ARG A 101 3.19 11.30 23.17
CA ARG A 101 2.51 12.41 22.49
C ARG A 101 1.07 12.05 22.12
N GLY A 102 0.83 10.80 21.79
CA GLY A 102 -0.50 10.32 21.42
C GLY A 102 -0.93 10.75 20.00
N TYR A 103 -2.14 10.39 19.63
CA TYR A 103 -2.62 10.62 18.27
C TYR A 103 -3.10 12.05 18.02
N LEU A 104 -3.43 12.78 19.07
CA LEU A 104 -3.89 14.18 18.95
C LEU A 104 -2.75 15.16 18.68
N GLU A 105 -1.52 14.78 19.02
CA GLU A 105 -0.33 15.59 18.80
C GLU A 105 0.72 14.79 18.04
N PRO A 106 0.44 14.44 16.77
CA PRO A 106 1.36 13.57 16.01
C PRO A 106 2.72 14.24 15.83
N LEU A 107 3.78 13.43 15.84
CA LEU A 107 5.16 13.90 15.65
C LEU A 107 5.45 14.05 14.16
N THR A 108 6.14 15.11 13.79
CA THR A 108 6.59 15.33 12.41
C THR A 108 7.82 14.46 12.11
N ARG A 109 8.21 14.39 10.83
CA ARG A 109 9.46 13.74 10.43
C ARG A 109 10.66 14.41 11.10
N THR A 110 10.62 15.74 11.21
CA THR A 110 11.67 16.53 11.89
C THR A 110 11.78 16.12 13.36
N ASP A 111 10.65 15.97 14.05
CA ASP A 111 10.65 15.52 15.45
C ASP A 111 11.25 14.12 15.60
N LEU A 112 10.88 13.18 14.71
CA LEU A 112 11.43 11.83 14.76
C LEU A 112 12.95 11.83 14.54
N TYR A 113 13.45 12.69 13.66
CA TYR A 113 14.90 12.82 13.44
C TYR A 113 15.60 13.37 14.68
N ALA A 114 15.00 14.38 15.36
CA ALA A 114 15.55 14.93 16.59
C ALA A 114 15.63 13.86 17.68
N ILE A 115 14.57 13.07 17.84
CA ILE A 115 14.54 11.96 18.81
C ILE A 115 15.66 10.93 18.50
N LEU A 116 15.86 10.60 17.21
CA LEU A 116 16.95 9.68 16.82
C LEU A 116 18.31 10.26 17.20
N ASP A 117 18.53 11.56 16.97
CA ASP A 117 19.79 12.21 17.33
C ASP A 117 20.00 12.20 18.86
N GLU A 118 18.97 12.51 19.63
CA GLU A 118 19.01 12.51 21.11
C GLU A 118 19.34 11.13 21.68
N CYS A 119 18.88 10.07 21.03
CA CYS A 119 19.16 8.71 21.51
C CYS A 119 20.39 8.08 20.82
N GLY A 120 21.24 8.91 20.23
CA GLY A 120 22.55 8.50 19.73
C GLY A 120 22.55 7.79 18.39
N TYR A 121 21.69 8.24 17.46
CA TYR A 121 21.72 7.68 16.11
C TYR A 121 23.09 7.93 15.47
N SER A 122 23.79 6.88 15.10
CA SER A 122 25.15 6.93 14.55
C SER A 122 25.24 6.61 13.07
N GLY A 123 24.10 6.31 12.43
CA GLY A 123 24.07 6.02 11.00
C GLY A 123 24.10 7.27 10.11
N PRO A 124 24.25 7.09 8.80
CA PRO A 124 24.19 8.22 7.88
C PRO A 124 22.84 8.96 7.97
N SER A 125 22.89 10.30 8.00
CA SER A 125 21.67 11.13 8.12
C SER A 125 20.65 10.84 7.01
N SER A 126 21.12 10.55 5.81
CA SER A 126 20.28 10.19 4.66
C SER A 126 19.51 8.86 4.87
N ARG A 127 19.90 8.07 5.88
CA ARG A 127 19.28 6.76 6.13
C ARG A 127 18.23 6.78 7.24
N ARG A 128 18.03 7.91 7.94
CA ARG A 128 17.00 8.00 8.99
C ARG A 128 15.60 7.66 8.48
N SER A 129 15.27 8.12 7.27
CA SER A 129 13.97 7.81 6.64
C SER A 129 13.76 6.30 6.42
N HIS A 130 14.85 5.57 6.13
CA HIS A 130 14.79 4.11 5.98
C HIS A 130 14.48 3.43 7.31
N LEU A 131 15.06 3.94 8.40
CA LEU A 131 14.81 3.40 9.74
C LEU A 131 13.34 3.57 10.12
N ILE A 132 12.79 4.78 9.93
CA ILE A 132 11.36 5.05 10.19
C ILE A 132 10.49 4.13 9.33
N ARG A 133 10.85 3.93 8.07
CA ARG A 133 10.11 3.04 7.16
C ARG A 133 10.14 1.59 7.65
N LEU A 134 11.26 1.12 8.22
CA LEU A 134 11.35 -0.23 8.79
C LEU A 134 10.37 -0.38 9.96
N TYR A 135 10.32 0.59 10.86
CA TYR A 135 9.37 0.58 11.99
C TYR A 135 7.92 0.70 11.50
N GLY A 136 7.67 1.51 10.47
CA GLY A 136 6.36 1.58 9.83
C GLY A 136 5.93 0.26 9.20
N GLY A 137 6.90 -0.48 8.65
CA GLY A 137 6.68 -1.81 8.08
C GLY A 137 6.23 -2.86 9.11
N GLU A 138 6.42 -2.58 10.40
CA GLU A 138 5.93 -3.45 11.49
C GLU A 138 4.45 -3.22 11.81
N GLY A 139 3.85 -2.15 11.27
CA GLY A 139 2.46 -1.81 11.52
C GLY A 139 2.19 -1.09 12.84
N THR A 140 3.25 -0.61 13.48
CA THR A 140 3.14 0.12 14.76
C THR A 140 3.27 1.63 14.57
N VAL A 141 4.01 2.07 13.56
CA VAL A 141 4.18 3.49 13.24
C VAL A 141 3.37 3.77 11.97
N LEU A 142 2.39 4.65 12.09
CA LEU A 142 1.50 5.05 10.99
C LEU A 142 1.68 6.53 10.72
N GLN A 143 1.37 6.95 9.50
CA GLN A 143 1.28 8.37 9.16
C GLN A 143 -0.18 8.82 9.29
N GLY A 144 -0.37 9.99 9.87
CA GLY A 144 -1.64 10.67 10.02
C GLY A 144 -1.76 11.89 9.12
N PRO A 145 -2.51 12.90 9.55
CA PRO A 145 -2.69 14.13 8.76
C PRO A 145 -1.38 14.89 8.62
N LEU A 146 -1.21 15.55 7.48
CA LEU A 146 -0.04 16.42 7.28
C LEU A 146 -0.07 17.59 8.27
N GLN A 147 1.08 17.96 8.80
CA GLN A 147 1.27 19.19 9.56
C GLN A 147 1.91 20.24 8.63
N GLY A 148 1.09 21.10 8.07
CA GLY A 148 1.51 21.98 6.99
C GLY A 148 1.82 21.14 5.75
N LYS A 149 3.09 21.08 5.37
CA LYS A 149 3.55 20.24 4.22
C LYS A 149 4.32 19.01 4.68
N GLU A 150 4.45 18.82 5.99
CA GLU A 150 5.30 17.77 6.55
C GLU A 150 4.45 16.55 6.95
N GLU A 151 4.99 15.37 6.72
CA GLU A 151 4.37 14.11 7.16
C GLU A 151 4.39 14.02 8.68
N SER A 152 3.30 13.54 9.24
CA SER A 152 3.20 13.28 10.67
C SER A 152 3.09 11.79 10.96
N PHE A 153 3.44 11.42 12.19
CA PHE A 153 3.55 10.03 12.61
C PHE A 153 2.89 9.84 13.96
N VAL A 154 2.20 8.70 14.11
CA VAL A 154 1.55 8.31 15.37
C VAL A 154 1.85 6.84 15.66
N HIS A 155 1.78 6.46 16.91
CA HIS A 155 1.79 5.05 17.29
C HIS A 155 0.39 4.47 17.08
N ARG A 156 0.28 3.29 16.42
CA ARG A 156 -1.02 2.64 16.16
C ARG A 156 -1.86 2.50 17.43
N ASP A 157 -1.22 2.15 18.55
CA ASP A 157 -1.94 1.89 19.80
C ASP A 157 -2.31 3.17 20.57
N SER A 158 -1.87 4.34 20.14
CA SER A 158 -2.33 5.60 20.72
C SER A 158 -3.68 6.03 20.14
N ILE A 159 -4.05 5.51 18.96
CA ILE A 159 -5.36 5.80 18.36
C ILE A 159 -6.42 4.97 19.11
N PRO A 160 -7.52 5.60 19.63
CA PRO A 160 -8.48 4.90 20.51
C PRO A 160 -9.41 3.94 19.75
N VAL A 161 -8.86 3.12 18.87
CA VAL A 161 -9.58 2.07 18.13
C VAL A 161 -8.82 0.77 18.40
N PRO A 162 -9.43 -0.18 19.11
CA PRO A 162 -8.74 -1.43 19.46
C PRO A 162 -8.24 -2.18 18.23
N ARG A 163 -7.06 -2.78 18.36
CA ARG A 163 -6.53 -3.66 17.30
C ARG A 163 -7.35 -4.93 17.22
N THR A 164 -7.59 -5.37 16.00
CA THR A 164 -8.12 -6.70 15.76
C THR A 164 -6.96 -7.66 15.50
N LYS A 165 -6.87 -8.71 16.30
CA LYS A 165 -5.83 -9.74 16.12
C LYS A 165 -6.29 -10.73 15.05
N TYR A 166 -5.43 -11.01 14.11
CA TYR A 166 -5.68 -11.96 13.02
C TYR A 166 -4.63 -13.06 13.06
N GLU A 167 -5.10 -14.31 12.96
CA GLU A 167 -4.21 -15.40 12.58
C GLU A 167 -3.80 -15.20 11.11
N ARG A 168 -2.54 -15.50 10.79
CA ARG A 168 -1.99 -15.21 9.45
C ARG A 168 -2.83 -15.81 8.32
N LYS A 169 -3.33 -17.05 8.49
CA LYS A 169 -4.18 -17.70 7.48
C LYS A 169 -5.49 -16.94 7.26
N GLN A 170 -6.10 -16.46 8.35
CA GLN A 170 -7.33 -15.65 8.26
C GLN A 170 -7.04 -14.34 7.53
N ALA A 171 -5.93 -13.71 7.84
CA ALA A 171 -5.50 -12.47 7.21
C ALA A 171 -5.22 -12.65 5.71
N LEU A 172 -4.63 -13.79 5.31
CA LEU A 172 -4.42 -14.13 3.90
C LEU A 172 -5.75 -14.31 3.15
N VAL A 173 -6.74 -14.94 3.79
CA VAL A 173 -8.08 -15.09 3.20
C VAL A 173 -8.72 -13.71 3.00
N GLU A 174 -8.61 -12.82 3.98
CA GLU A 174 -9.13 -11.46 3.87
C GLU A 174 -8.42 -10.69 2.76
N LEU A 175 -7.09 -10.82 2.68
CA LEU A 175 -6.28 -10.19 1.62
C LEU A 175 -6.73 -10.66 0.24
N GLY A 176 -6.83 -11.98 0.02
CA GLY A 176 -7.27 -12.54 -1.26
C GLY A 176 -8.68 -12.10 -1.62
N THR A 177 -9.59 -12.17 -0.64
CA THR A 177 -10.99 -11.76 -0.83
C THR A 177 -11.09 -10.30 -1.29
N ARG A 178 -10.42 -9.38 -0.55
CA ARG A 178 -10.46 -7.94 -0.86
C ARG A 178 -9.79 -7.64 -2.20
N TYR A 179 -8.65 -8.27 -2.44
CA TYR A 179 -7.92 -8.06 -3.71
C TYR A 179 -8.76 -8.52 -4.90
N ILE A 180 -9.33 -9.73 -4.86
CA ILE A 180 -10.16 -10.25 -5.95
C ILE A 180 -11.40 -9.37 -6.15
N CYS A 181 -12.09 -9.02 -5.06
CA CYS A 181 -13.29 -8.19 -5.16
C CYS A 181 -13.01 -6.78 -5.69
N GLY A 182 -11.82 -6.24 -5.41
CA GLY A 182 -11.47 -4.87 -5.79
C GLY A 182 -10.75 -4.74 -7.12
N HIS A 183 -10.09 -5.81 -7.57
CA HIS A 183 -9.22 -5.77 -8.76
C HIS A 183 -9.62 -6.78 -9.85
N GLY A 184 -10.57 -7.71 -9.57
CA GLY A 184 -10.93 -8.76 -10.53
C GLY A 184 -11.36 -8.23 -11.90
N PRO A 185 -11.02 -8.92 -13.01
CA PRO A 185 -10.42 -10.27 -13.10
C PRO A 185 -8.91 -10.30 -12.79
N VAL A 186 -8.50 -11.18 -11.89
CA VAL A 186 -7.09 -11.28 -11.45
C VAL A 186 -6.66 -12.74 -11.27
N THR A 187 -5.35 -12.92 -11.20
CA THR A 187 -4.70 -14.21 -10.92
C THR A 187 -3.96 -14.18 -9.58
N ALA A 188 -3.56 -15.33 -9.09
CA ALA A 188 -2.71 -15.43 -7.89
C ALA A 188 -1.34 -14.77 -8.11
N GLU A 189 -0.85 -14.78 -9.34
CA GLU A 189 0.39 -14.12 -9.73
C GLU A 189 0.27 -12.59 -9.61
N ASP A 190 -0.90 -12.04 -9.95
CA ASP A 190 -1.16 -10.60 -9.76
C ASP A 190 -1.15 -10.24 -8.27
N LEU A 191 -1.82 -11.04 -7.42
CA LEU A 191 -1.80 -10.80 -5.97
C LEU A 191 -0.39 -10.90 -5.42
N ARG A 192 0.38 -11.93 -5.83
CA ARG A 192 1.78 -12.06 -5.40
C ARG A 192 2.61 -10.84 -5.82
N TRP A 193 2.40 -10.34 -7.03
CA TRP A 193 3.09 -9.15 -7.52
C TRP A 193 2.67 -7.91 -6.72
N TRP A 194 1.36 -7.74 -6.48
CA TRP A 194 0.80 -6.57 -5.78
C TRP A 194 1.19 -6.52 -4.30
N ALA A 195 1.09 -7.65 -3.60
CA ALA A 195 1.34 -7.74 -2.14
C ALA A 195 2.69 -8.38 -1.80
N GLY A 196 3.43 -8.83 -2.80
CA GLY A 196 4.68 -9.57 -2.61
C GLY A 196 5.93 -8.73 -2.74
N ILE A 197 7.07 -9.41 -2.71
CA ILE A 197 8.39 -8.82 -2.93
C ILE A 197 8.79 -9.14 -4.37
N THR A 198 9.14 -8.14 -5.15
CA THR A 198 9.77 -8.37 -6.45
C THR A 198 11.28 -8.64 -6.25
N ILE A 199 11.75 -9.73 -6.81
CA ILE A 199 13.15 -10.19 -6.68
C ILE A 199 14.12 -9.19 -7.34
N THR A 200 13.63 -8.34 -8.22
CA THR A 200 14.44 -7.41 -9.04
C THR A 200 14.92 -6.16 -8.31
N ASP A 201 14.32 -5.86 -7.18
CA ASP A 201 14.72 -4.65 -6.45
C ASP A 201 15.82 -4.94 -5.44
N UNK A 202 16.79 -5.12 -5.95
CA UNK A 202 17.97 -5.40 -5.25
C UNK A 202 18.39 -4.43 -4.21
N UNK A 203 17.91 -3.42 -4.30
CA UNK A 203 18.24 -2.50 -3.33
C UNK A 203 17.26 -2.39 -2.25
N UNK A 204 16.26 -2.90 -2.61
CA UNK A 204 15.22 -2.85 -1.64
C UNK A 204 14.58 -4.15 -1.31
N UNK A 205 14.93 -4.94 -1.57
CA UNK A 205 14.44 -6.20 -1.37
C UNK A 205 14.32 -6.63 0.03
N TRP A 206 13.92 -5.88 0.80
CA TRP A 206 14.00 -6.08 2.24
C TRP A 206 12.63 -6.24 2.89
N TRP A 207 11.55 -6.20 2.12
CA TRP A 207 10.22 -6.04 2.68
C TRP A 207 9.50 -7.38 2.77
N ALA A 208 8.79 -7.56 3.89
CA ALA A 208 7.86 -8.65 4.04
C ALA A 208 6.78 -8.56 2.95
N GLY A 209 6.34 -9.69 2.53
CA GLY A 209 5.32 -9.81 1.49
C GLY A 209 4.79 -11.23 1.47
N ILE A 210 3.99 -11.54 0.49
CA ILE A 210 3.41 -12.88 0.35
C ILE A 210 4.13 -13.66 -0.74
N THR A 211 4.23 -14.98 -0.54
CA THR A 211 4.77 -15.91 -1.55
C THR A 211 3.67 -16.29 -2.54
N ILE A 212 4.04 -16.95 -3.65
CA ILE A 212 3.04 -17.50 -4.58
C ILE A 212 2.18 -18.58 -3.89
N THR A 213 2.74 -19.31 -2.93
CA THR A 213 1.99 -20.30 -2.12
C THR A 213 0.94 -19.59 -1.26
N ASP A 214 1.33 -18.46 -0.63
CA ASP A 214 0.38 -17.64 0.14
C ASP A 214 -0.73 -17.09 -0.77
N ALA A 215 -0.37 -16.60 -1.96
CA ALA A 215 -1.34 -16.04 -2.91
C ALA A 215 -2.33 -17.11 -3.38
N ARG A 216 -1.83 -18.30 -3.71
CA ARG A 216 -2.70 -19.43 -4.09
C ARG A 216 -3.62 -19.84 -2.95
N TYR A 217 -3.10 -19.93 -1.72
CA TYR A 217 -3.91 -20.19 -0.54
C TYR A 217 -5.00 -19.13 -0.37
N ALA A 218 -4.63 -17.85 -0.51
CA ALA A 218 -5.56 -16.73 -0.38
C ALA A 218 -6.68 -16.81 -1.43
N PHE A 219 -6.35 -17.17 -2.66
CA PHE A 219 -7.31 -17.34 -3.76
C PHE A 219 -8.26 -18.52 -3.51
N GLU A 220 -7.69 -19.68 -3.16
CA GLU A 220 -8.45 -20.91 -2.91
C GLU A 220 -9.51 -20.72 -1.81
N HIS A 221 -9.20 -19.89 -0.82
CA HIS A 221 -10.08 -19.70 0.35
C HIS A 221 -10.81 -18.35 0.33
N ALA A 222 -10.67 -17.56 -0.75
CA ALA A 222 -11.34 -16.27 -0.88
C ALA A 222 -12.86 -16.41 -0.83
N ARG A 223 -13.52 -15.40 -0.32
CA ARG A 223 -14.99 -15.41 -0.12
C ARG A 223 -15.63 -14.39 -1.06
N ARG A 224 -16.87 -14.67 -1.46
CA ARG A 224 -17.64 -13.76 -2.35
C ARG A 224 -16.90 -13.54 -3.67
N THR A 225 -16.30 -14.62 -4.18
CA THR A 225 -15.54 -14.63 -5.44
C THR A 225 -15.99 -15.80 -6.30
N GLN A 226 -15.72 -15.73 -7.59
CA GLN A 226 -15.97 -16.79 -8.54
C GLN A 226 -14.86 -16.83 -9.59
N THR A 227 -14.78 -17.93 -10.31
CA THR A 227 -13.80 -18.10 -11.40
C THR A 227 -14.50 -17.89 -12.74
N ILE A 228 -13.84 -17.16 -13.63
CA ILE A 228 -14.26 -17.01 -15.02
C ILE A 228 -13.10 -17.43 -15.93
N VAL A 229 -13.41 -17.77 -17.18
CA VAL A 229 -12.40 -18.13 -18.18
C VAL A 229 -12.43 -17.07 -19.29
N LEU A 230 -11.28 -16.44 -19.52
CA LEU A 230 -11.09 -15.46 -20.59
C LEU A 230 -9.87 -15.88 -21.41
N GLY A 231 -10.07 -16.07 -22.71
CA GLY A 231 -8.99 -16.47 -23.62
C GLY A 231 -8.31 -17.78 -23.24
N GLY A 232 -9.04 -18.71 -22.60
CA GLY A 232 -8.48 -19.99 -22.17
C GLY A 232 -7.77 -19.97 -20.83
N GLN A 233 -7.68 -18.81 -20.18
CA GLN A 233 -7.05 -18.67 -18.86
C GLN A 233 -8.10 -18.39 -17.77
N GLU A 234 -7.92 -18.99 -16.60
CA GLU A 234 -8.78 -18.77 -15.44
C GLU A 234 -8.39 -17.50 -14.68
N TYR A 235 -9.41 -16.73 -14.29
CA TYR A 235 -9.29 -15.52 -13.47
C TYR A 235 -10.32 -15.57 -12.34
N ALA A 236 -9.97 -14.98 -11.21
CA ALA A 236 -10.90 -14.77 -10.11
C ALA A 236 -11.52 -13.37 -10.21
N VAL A 237 -12.82 -13.30 -9.95
CA VAL A 237 -13.60 -12.03 -9.92
C VAL A 237 -14.45 -12.00 -8.65
N GLY A 238 -14.81 -10.82 -8.21
CA GLY A 238 -15.78 -10.67 -7.12
C GLY A 238 -17.17 -11.12 -7.55
N SER A 239 -17.92 -11.81 -6.69
CA SER A 239 -19.26 -12.29 -7.03
C SER A 239 -20.22 -11.16 -7.41
N TRP A 240 -19.94 -9.92 -6.95
CA TRP A 240 -20.75 -8.75 -7.33
C TRP A 240 -20.69 -8.46 -8.84
N GLN A 241 -19.62 -8.92 -9.52
CA GLN A 241 -19.43 -8.70 -10.95
C GLN A 241 -20.33 -9.61 -11.81
N GLU A 242 -20.93 -10.63 -11.23
CA GLU A 242 -21.83 -11.56 -11.93
C GLU A 242 -23.04 -10.84 -12.56
N GLY A 243 -23.52 -9.80 -11.90
CA GLY A 243 -24.67 -9.03 -12.38
C GLY A 243 -24.33 -7.92 -13.36
N VAL A 244 -23.05 -7.70 -13.69
CA VAL A 244 -22.65 -6.60 -14.56
C VAL A 244 -23.05 -6.93 -16.01
N THR A 245 -23.86 -6.06 -16.59
CA THR A 245 -24.38 -6.24 -17.95
C THR A 245 -23.39 -5.73 -19.01
N ARG A 246 -23.56 -6.19 -20.26
CA ARG A 246 -22.78 -5.70 -21.39
C ARG A 246 -22.97 -4.19 -21.61
N SER A 247 -24.16 -3.66 -21.31
CA SER A 247 -24.42 -2.23 -21.42
C SER A 247 -23.56 -1.45 -20.43
N GLU A 248 -23.56 -1.86 -19.16
CA GLU A 248 -22.75 -1.22 -18.12
C GLU A 248 -21.25 -1.25 -18.44
N LEU A 249 -20.78 -2.39 -18.98
CA LEU A 249 -19.37 -2.49 -19.41
C LEU A 249 -19.07 -1.52 -20.55
N ARG A 250 -19.96 -1.43 -21.53
CA ARG A 250 -19.81 -0.48 -22.65
C ARG A 250 -19.83 0.96 -22.15
N ASP A 251 -20.74 1.27 -21.25
CA ASP A 251 -20.84 2.61 -20.66
C ASP A 251 -19.59 2.98 -19.88
N ALA A 252 -19.02 2.01 -19.14
CA ALA A 252 -17.76 2.21 -18.42
C ALA A 252 -16.59 2.45 -19.38
N LEU A 253 -16.51 1.68 -20.46
CA LEU A 253 -15.47 1.84 -21.49
C LEU A 253 -15.57 3.16 -22.24
N ASN A 254 -16.79 3.70 -22.39
CA ASN A 254 -17.00 4.97 -23.08
C ASN A 254 -16.58 6.18 -22.24
N ARG A 255 -16.24 5.98 -20.97
CA ARG A 255 -15.79 7.09 -20.12
C ARG A 255 -14.31 7.39 -20.39
N GLU A 256 -14.01 8.67 -20.45
CA GLU A 256 -12.65 9.16 -20.41
C GLU A 256 -12.35 9.61 -18.98
N LEU A 257 -11.24 9.15 -18.41
CA LEU A 257 -10.88 9.43 -17.01
C LEU A 257 -9.44 9.94 -16.96
N SER A 258 -9.22 10.97 -16.14
CA SER A 258 -7.85 11.38 -15.77
C SER A 258 -7.50 10.68 -14.46
N LEU A 259 -6.60 9.71 -14.54
CA LEU A 259 -6.16 8.94 -13.39
C LEU A 259 -4.83 9.50 -12.86
N PRO A 260 -4.65 9.55 -11.54
CA PRO A 260 -3.41 10.10 -10.98
C PRO A 260 -2.23 9.14 -11.12
N ALA A 261 -1.04 9.68 -10.92
CA ALA A 261 0.19 8.89 -10.87
C ALA A 261 0.06 7.75 -9.85
N PHE A 262 0.63 6.61 -10.16
CA PHE A 262 0.63 5.42 -9.29
C PHE A 262 -0.76 4.83 -9.04
N ASP A 263 -1.71 5.05 -9.95
CA ASP A 263 -3.08 4.56 -9.79
C ASP A 263 -3.14 3.02 -9.82
N GLU A 264 -4.04 2.45 -8.99
CA GLU A 264 -4.24 1.01 -8.86
C GLU A 264 -4.72 0.36 -10.18
N TYR A 265 -5.28 1.12 -11.10
CA TYR A 265 -5.68 0.62 -12.42
C TYR A 265 -4.50 -0.03 -13.17
N LEU A 266 -3.29 0.49 -12.96
CA LEU A 266 -2.06 -0.11 -13.51
C LEU A 266 -1.26 -0.83 -12.43
N LEU A 267 -1.18 -0.29 -11.21
CA LEU A 267 -0.34 -0.89 -10.17
C LEU A 267 -0.95 -2.14 -9.52
N GLY A 268 -2.23 -2.40 -9.74
CA GLY A 268 -2.89 -3.58 -9.19
C GLY A 268 -2.47 -4.90 -9.83
N TYR A 269 -1.78 -4.90 -10.96
CA TYR A 269 -1.59 -6.09 -11.80
C TYR A 269 -0.13 -6.32 -12.14
N ALA A 270 0.26 -7.59 -12.32
CA ALA A 270 1.60 -7.96 -12.79
C ALA A 270 1.77 -7.60 -14.27
N ASP A 271 0.83 -8.05 -15.10
CA ASP A 271 0.76 -7.67 -16.52
C ASP A 271 -0.13 -6.45 -16.68
N LYS A 272 0.36 -5.47 -17.42
CA LYS A 272 -0.35 -4.21 -17.67
C LYS A 272 -0.72 -4.06 -19.16
N SER A 273 -0.46 -5.07 -19.95
CA SER A 273 -0.69 -4.99 -21.42
C SER A 273 -2.16 -4.78 -21.79
N PHE A 274 -3.07 -5.16 -20.88
CA PHE A 274 -4.51 -4.93 -21.08
C PHE A 274 -4.88 -3.43 -21.12
N ALA A 275 -4.03 -2.57 -20.53
CA ALA A 275 -4.36 -1.15 -20.36
C ALA A 275 -3.21 -0.20 -20.74
N LEU A 276 -1.99 -0.70 -20.95
CA LEU A 276 -0.83 0.17 -21.20
C LEU A 276 0.03 -0.42 -22.31
N ARG A 277 -0.05 0.18 -23.47
CA ARG A 277 0.78 -0.20 -24.63
C ARG A 277 2.25 0.16 -24.36
N GLU A 278 3.14 -0.66 -24.87
CA GLU A 278 4.59 -0.58 -24.60
C GLU A 278 5.17 0.81 -24.95
N GLU A 279 4.74 1.38 -26.08
CA GLU A 279 5.23 2.69 -26.55
C GLU A 279 4.80 3.86 -25.64
N LEU A 280 3.79 3.67 -24.80
CA LEU A 280 3.33 4.70 -23.86
C LEU A 280 4.00 4.58 -22.48
N ARG A 281 4.73 3.49 -22.21
CA ARG A 281 5.40 3.30 -20.92
C ARG A 281 6.27 4.49 -20.50
N PRO A 282 7.10 5.08 -21.37
CA PRO A 282 7.92 6.22 -20.94
C PRO A 282 7.12 7.44 -20.48
N GLN A 283 5.84 7.52 -20.87
CA GLN A 283 4.97 8.65 -20.54
C GLN A 283 4.07 8.38 -19.34
N VAL A 284 3.74 7.11 -19.05
CA VAL A 284 2.70 6.75 -18.08
C VAL A 284 3.30 6.02 -16.87
N LEU A 285 4.00 4.91 -17.11
CA LEU A 285 4.58 4.09 -16.03
C LEU A 285 5.80 3.34 -16.56
N THR A 286 6.97 3.83 -16.19
CA THR A 286 8.25 3.25 -16.64
C THR A 286 8.55 1.91 -15.97
N TRP A 287 9.47 1.16 -16.55
CA TRP A 287 9.94 -0.12 -16.00
C TRP A 287 10.55 0.02 -14.60
N ASN A 288 11.17 1.17 -14.29
CA ASN A 288 11.75 1.43 -12.97
C ASN A 288 10.76 2.10 -12.00
N GLY A 289 9.47 2.10 -12.34
CA GLY A 289 8.41 2.46 -11.41
C GLY A 289 8.13 3.95 -11.26
N ILE A 290 8.60 4.79 -12.19
CA ILE A 290 8.21 6.20 -12.21
C ILE A 290 6.85 6.29 -12.90
N SER A 291 5.90 7.02 -12.32
CA SER A 291 4.55 7.14 -12.85
C SER A 291 4.10 8.60 -12.89
N TRP A 292 3.27 8.91 -13.86
CA TRP A 292 2.65 10.23 -14.05
C TRP A 292 1.15 10.08 -14.14
N ASP A 293 0.43 11.19 -13.98
CA ASP A 293 -1.00 11.26 -14.25
C ASP A 293 -1.23 10.90 -15.72
N PHE A 294 -2.29 10.14 -16.00
CA PHE A 294 -2.55 9.66 -17.36
C PHE A 294 -4.05 9.67 -17.69
N THR A 295 -4.34 9.76 -18.97
CA THR A 295 -5.70 9.69 -19.47
C THR A 295 -6.02 8.24 -19.83
N LEU A 296 -7.18 7.78 -19.41
CA LEU A 296 -7.74 6.47 -19.72
C LEU A 296 -8.95 6.67 -20.63
N ALA A 297 -8.97 6.02 -21.79
CA ALA A 297 -10.11 6.02 -22.70
C ALA A 297 -10.26 4.61 -23.29
N ALA A 298 -11.49 4.14 -23.42
CA ALA A 298 -11.81 2.78 -23.87
C ALA A 298 -11.06 1.69 -23.08
N GLY A 299 -10.76 1.96 -21.81
CA GLY A 299 -10.04 1.01 -20.95
C GLY A 299 -8.53 1.00 -21.11
N GLU A 300 -7.97 1.83 -22.01
CA GLU A 300 -6.51 1.89 -22.23
C GLU A 300 -5.96 3.27 -21.90
N ALA A 301 -4.73 3.31 -21.43
CA ALA A 301 -4.00 4.56 -21.24
C ALA A 301 -3.67 5.14 -22.62
N THR A 302 -4.02 6.40 -22.83
CA THR A 302 -3.80 7.09 -24.11
C THR A 302 -2.61 8.04 -24.08
N GLY A 303 -2.05 8.29 -22.90
CA GLY A 303 -0.88 9.13 -22.72
C GLY A 303 -0.93 9.87 -21.40
N ARG A 304 0.03 10.78 -21.24
CA ARG A 304 0.11 11.60 -20.03
C ARG A 304 -1.05 12.58 -19.95
N ALA A 305 -1.68 12.67 -18.79
CA ALA A 305 -2.72 13.68 -18.57
C ALA A 305 -2.07 15.07 -18.51
N VAL A 306 -2.73 16.08 -19.08
CA VAL A 306 -2.26 17.46 -19.13
C VAL A 306 -2.81 18.26 -17.95
#